data_fe1c3b9e6b8595775e3281a16512860e
#
_entry.id   fe1c3b9e6b8595775e3281a16512860e
#
_cell.length_a   1.000
_cell.length_b   1.000
_cell.length_c   1.000
_cell.angle_alpha   90.00
_cell.angle_beta   90.00
_cell.angle_gamma   90.00
#
_symmetry.space_group_name_H-M   'P 1'
#
loop_
_entity.id
_entity.type
_entity.pdbx_description
1 polymer ?
#
loop_
_entity_poly.entity_id
_entity_poly.type
_entity_poly.pdbx_seq_one_letter_code
_entity_poly.pdbx_strand_id
1 'polypeptide(L)' 'MKRVVLYYNCDWEDIRKIEERFGIPHCVTINGETCQPVDIKDEDWAVLKETERRGYIQIRVKPNM' A
#
# COMPACT_ATOMS: atom_id res chain seq x y z
N MET A 1 -13.32 -2.42 -4.95
CA MET A 1 -12.01 -1.84 -4.60
C MET A 1 -12.03 -1.26 -3.22
N LYS A 2 -10.92 -1.35 -2.50
CA LYS A 2 -10.78 -0.76 -1.18
C LYS A 2 -9.78 0.39 -1.26
N ARG A 3 -10.12 1.52 -0.65
CA ARG A 3 -9.28 2.72 -0.68
C ARG A 3 -8.54 2.84 0.66
N VAL A 4 -7.22 2.91 0.60
CA VAL A 4 -6.38 2.94 1.80
C VAL A 4 -5.25 3.94 1.64
N VAL A 5 -4.70 4.39 2.75
CA VAL A 5 -3.44 5.12 2.80
C VAL A 5 -2.39 4.16 3.31
N LEU A 6 -1.28 4.06 2.62
CA LEU A 6 -0.20 3.14 2.96
C LEU A 6 0.99 3.91 3.53
N TYR A 7 1.59 3.34 4.55
CA TYR A 7 2.87 3.77 5.05
C TYR A 7 3.90 2.71 4.66
N TYR A 8 4.90 3.10 3.88
CA TYR A 8 5.95 2.18 3.45
C TYR A 8 7.06 2.14 4.50
N ASN A 9 7.39 0.94 4.92
CA ASN A 9 8.42 0.70 5.91
C ASN A 9 9.57 -0.09 5.28
N CYS A 10 9.90 0.25 4.02
CA CYS A 10 10.89 -0.46 3.23
C CYS A 10 11.59 0.51 2.27
N ASP A 11 12.61 0.00 1.57
CA ASP A 11 13.37 0.78 0.61
C ASP A 11 12.53 1.13 -0.61
N TRP A 12 12.96 2.16 -1.34
CA TRP A 12 12.25 2.58 -2.55
C TRP A 12 12.17 1.46 -3.61
N GLU A 13 13.16 0.56 -3.65
CA GLU A 13 13.11 -0.59 -4.57
C GLU A 13 11.94 -1.51 -4.22
N ASP A 14 11.73 -1.77 -2.95
CA ASP A 14 10.60 -2.57 -2.49
C ASP A 14 9.29 -1.83 -2.68
N ILE A 15 9.29 -0.52 -2.48
CA ILE A 15 8.12 0.31 -2.75
C ILE A 15 7.68 0.16 -4.20
N ARG A 16 8.63 0.21 -5.14
CA ARG A 16 8.32 0.05 -6.56
C ARG A 16 7.74 -1.32 -6.87
N LYS A 17 8.28 -2.36 -6.26
CA LYS A 17 7.74 -3.72 -6.44
C LYS A 17 6.31 -3.83 -5.92
N ILE A 18 6.04 -3.22 -4.78
CA ILE A 18 4.70 -3.19 -4.21
C ILE A 18 3.75 -2.42 -5.12
N GLU A 19 4.17 -1.26 -5.61
CA GLU A 19 3.37 -0.48 -6.54
C GLU A 19 3.02 -1.28 -7.79
N GLU A 20 3.99 -1.97 -8.37
CA GLU A 20 3.77 -2.79 -9.56
C GLU A 20 2.85 -3.97 -9.26
N ARG A 21 3.04 -4.62 -8.12
CA ARG A 21 2.25 -5.80 -7.76
C ARG A 21 0.77 -5.48 -7.58
N PHE A 22 0.47 -4.31 -7.00
CA PHE A 22 -0.90 -3.94 -6.66
C PHE A 22 -1.51 -2.92 -7.63
N GLY A 23 -0.76 -2.52 -8.66
CA GLY A 23 -1.24 -1.51 -9.60
C GLY A 23 -1.41 -0.14 -8.97
N ILE A 24 -0.59 0.18 -7.98
CA ILE A 24 -0.63 1.47 -7.30
C ILE A 24 0.11 2.49 -8.16
N PRO A 25 -0.51 3.64 -8.49
CA PRO A 25 0.19 4.69 -9.23
C PRO A 25 1.39 5.19 -8.44
N HIS A 26 2.49 5.47 -9.14
CA HIS A 26 3.63 6.09 -8.50
C HIS A 26 3.25 7.49 -8.04
N CYS A 27 3.32 7.72 -6.75
CA CYS A 27 3.01 9.02 -6.16
C CYS A 27 4.10 9.42 -5.18
N VAL A 28 4.18 10.71 -4.93
CA VAL A 28 5.13 11.23 -3.94
C VAL A 28 4.73 10.72 -2.56
N THR A 29 5.71 10.25 -1.80
CA THR A 29 5.50 9.88 -0.41
C THR A 29 6.15 10.92 0.49
N ILE A 30 5.53 11.18 1.64
CA ILE A 30 6.09 12.05 2.66
C ILE A 30 6.34 11.19 3.89
N ASN A 31 7.60 11.07 4.30
CA ASN A 31 8.00 10.22 5.42
C ASN A 31 7.52 8.77 5.25
N GLY A 32 7.49 8.28 4.01
CA GLY A 32 7.07 6.92 3.72
C GLY A 32 5.57 6.73 3.53
N GLU A 33 4.77 7.74 3.80
CA GLU A 33 3.31 7.64 3.69
C GLU A 33 2.86 8.20 2.34
N THR A 34 1.92 7.49 1.71
CA THR A 34 1.36 7.98 0.44
C THR A 34 0.58 9.26 0.68
N CYS A 35 0.76 10.26 -0.21
CA CYS A 35 0.09 11.55 -0.08
C CYS A 35 -1.39 11.48 -0.36
N GLN A 36 -1.81 10.47 -1.12
CA GLN A 36 -3.20 10.29 -1.53
C GLN A 36 -3.61 8.84 -1.30
N PRO A 37 -4.90 8.61 -1.02
CA PRO A 37 -5.38 7.25 -0.91
C PRO A 37 -5.19 6.50 -2.21
N VAL A 38 -4.90 5.21 -2.11
CA VAL A 38 -4.74 4.32 -3.26
C VAL A 38 -5.85 3.27 -3.24
N ASP A 39 -6.24 2.83 -4.42
CA ASP A 39 -7.30 1.83 -4.57
C ASP A 39 -6.66 0.45 -4.74
N ILE A 40 -7.08 -0.48 -3.89
CA ILE A 40 -6.61 -1.87 -3.92
C ILE A 40 -7.76 -2.75 -4.37
N LYS A 41 -7.51 -3.60 -5.36
CA LYS A 41 -8.50 -4.57 -5.82
C LYS A 41 -8.87 -5.51 -4.69
N ASP A 42 -10.14 -5.87 -4.62
CA ASP A 42 -10.63 -6.78 -3.58
C ASP A 42 -9.88 -8.11 -3.60
N GLU A 43 -9.57 -8.60 -4.79
CA GLU A 43 -8.83 -9.86 -4.97
C GLU A 43 -7.39 -9.78 -4.46
N ASP A 44 -6.82 -8.57 -4.35
CA ASP A 44 -5.46 -8.36 -3.87
C ASP A 44 -5.41 -8.03 -2.38
N TRP A 45 -6.57 -7.86 -1.75
CA TRP A 45 -6.63 -7.42 -0.36
C TRP A 45 -5.90 -8.35 0.59
N ALA A 46 -6.12 -9.66 0.43
CA ALA A 46 -5.48 -10.65 1.29
C ALA A 46 -3.95 -10.61 1.16
N VAL A 47 -3.45 -10.41 -0.05
CA VAL A 47 -2.00 -10.33 -0.30
C VAL A 47 -1.44 -9.04 0.30
N LEU A 48 -2.19 -7.94 0.22
CA LEU A 48 -1.79 -6.68 0.84
C LEU A 48 -1.69 -6.82 2.36
N LYS A 49 -2.66 -7.48 2.97
CA LYS A 49 -2.64 -7.74 4.42
C LYS A 49 -1.44 -8.60 4.81
N GLU A 50 -1.10 -9.58 3.99
CA GLU A 50 0.09 -10.39 4.21
C GLU A 50 1.36 -9.56 4.12
N THR A 51 1.43 -8.62 3.18
CA THR A 51 2.56 -7.70 3.03
C THR A 51 2.71 -6.83 4.28
N GLU A 52 1.58 -6.36 4.83
CA GLU A 52 1.58 -5.63 6.08
C GLU A 52 2.12 -6.49 7.23
N ARG A 53 1.67 -7.73 7.30
CA ARG A 53 2.08 -8.66 8.36
C ARG A 53 3.58 -8.91 8.31
N ARG A 54 4.17 -8.90 7.12
CA ARG A 54 5.62 -9.09 6.95
C ARG A 54 6.43 -7.85 7.32
N GLY A 55 5.78 -6.74 7.60
CA GLY A 55 6.45 -5.52 8.05
C GLY A 55 6.89 -4.57 6.96
N TYR A 56 6.53 -4.80 5.70
CA TYR A 56 6.90 -3.91 4.60
C TYR A 56 6.07 -2.64 4.56
N ILE A 57 4.82 -2.73 4.98
CA ILE A 57 3.89 -1.60 4.93
C ILE A 57 3.03 -1.57 6.18
N GLN A 58 2.34 -0.43 6.38
CA GLN A 58 1.24 -0.32 7.34
C GLN A 58 0.04 0.25 6.62
N ILE A 59 -1.11 -0.32 6.85
CA ILE A 59 -2.36 0.21 6.32
C ILE A 59 -2.91 1.19 7.35
N ARG A 60 -2.87 2.48 7.01
CA ARG A 60 -3.22 3.55 7.94
C ARG A 60 -4.72 3.82 8.00
N VAL A 61 -5.37 3.76 6.85
CA VAL A 61 -6.81 3.98 6.76
C VAL A 61 -7.43 2.69 6.27
N LYS A 62 -8.23 2.06 7.13
CA LYS A 62 -8.91 0.83 6.76
C LYS A 62 -10.18 1.17 5.98
N PRO A 63 -10.51 0.37 4.98
CA PRO A 63 -11.75 0.61 4.24
C PRO A 63 -12.95 0.43 5.16
N ASN A 64 -13.98 1.24 4.93
CA ASN A 64 -15.26 1.04 5.58
C ASN A 64 -15.93 -0.19 4.98
N MET A 65 -16.45 -1.03 5.83
CA MET A 65 -17.19 -2.20 5.40
C MET A 65 -18.65 -2.10 5.76
#